data_96d83f1d7ae5ab9dd42412e49319e8b9
#
_entry.id   96d83f1d7ae5ab9dd42412e49319e8b9
#
_cell.length_a   1.000
_cell.length_b   1.000
_cell.length_c   1.000
_cell.angle_alpha   90.00
_cell.angle_beta   90.00
_cell.angle_gamma   90.00
#
_symmetry.space_group_name_H-M   'P 1'
#
loop_
_entity.id
_entity.type
_entity.pdbx_description
1 polymer ?
#
loop_
_entity_poly.entity_id
_entity_poly.type
_entity_poly.pdbx_seq_one_letter_code
_entity_poly.pdbx_strand_id
1 'polypeptide(L)'
;KDGTISPKGCHDLSIAPDDSTLNYVRVMKYVAQEWHVPVVDMTASTKAFVEQLGETATVKKIYVPTDGTHTQATGAACYAELAAEGLREKDILKKYIRTNVPLILNPTLINFDTIYAGDKATRCFDLTGLHLSPQQGTLKVKAPEGMTLTDSPESKDEKNELVLTYTDGKLWNKCFYLHYTPRKANTVSDYVTISYGDNCRKLPVQAVCKEVTNSQNITIQGKVTGMKGITFNEGKYTITGANWPADIDEAANRYVEIIIESKDKTLLVKQMSFMLDGDICYRAAYARGKDFYPRTDIGEAQRPVAGKHKIELTIQATLQPHKQLHVRLFPWS
;
A
#
# COMPACT_ATOMS: atom_id res chain seq x y z
N LYS A 1 26.03 -13.88 -11.61
CA LYS A 1 26.70 -13.29 -12.05
C LYS A 1 26.58 -11.84 -11.66
N ASP A 2 25.44 -11.32 -11.38
CA ASP A 2 25.18 -9.95 -10.91
C ASP A 2 24.43 -9.96 -9.55
N GLY A 3 24.42 -11.07 -8.82
CA GLY A 3 23.69 -11.22 -7.56
C GLY A 3 22.17 -11.36 -7.74
N THR A 4 21.68 -11.53 -8.96
CA THR A 4 20.26 -11.76 -9.21
C THR A 4 19.77 -13.08 -8.64
N ILE A 5 18.49 -13.14 -8.34
CA ILE A 5 17.84 -14.38 -7.92
C ILE A 5 17.79 -15.31 -9.15
N SER A 6 18.34 -16.54 -9.01
CA SER A 6 18.23 -17.53 -10.07
C SER A 6 16.75 -17.91 -10.30
N PRO A 7 16.40 -18.46 -11.48
CA PRO A 7 15.06 -18.98 -11.76
C PRO A 7 14.56 -20.02 -10.75
N LYS A 8 15.45 -20.60 -9.95
CA LYS A 8 15.12 -21.54 -8.87
C LYS A 8 14.89 -20.86 -7.52
N GLY A 9 14.89 -19.53 -7.46
CA GLY A 9 14.65 -18.76 -6.25
C GLY A 9 15.84 -18.70 -5.30
N CYS A 10 17.04 -19.06 -5.72
CA CYS A 10 18.26 -18.96 -4.92
C CYS A 10 19.19 -17.86 -5.44
N HIS A 11 20.01 -17.33 -4.53
CA HIS A 11 21.06 -16.39 -4.90
C HIS A 11 22.13 -17.04 -5.76
N ASP A 12 22.49 -16.42 -6.88
CA ASP A 12 23.72 -16.73 -7.59
C ASP A 12 24.87 -15.99 -6.91
N LEU A 13 25.47 -16.67 -5.94
CA LEU A 13 26.57 -16.11 -5.14
C LEU A 13 27.95 -16.44 -5.69
N SER A 14 28.00 -17.21 -6.76
CA SER A 14 29.27 -17.61 -7.38
C SER A 14 29.64 -16.66 -8.50
N ILE A 15 30.18 -15.51 -8.17
CA ILE A 15 30.75 -14.59 -9.17
C ILE A 15 31.90 -15.28 -9.92
N ALA A 16 32.70 -16.07 -9.20
CA ALA A 16 33.72 -16.96 -9.75
C ALA A 16 33.97 -18.08 -8.73
N PRO A 17 33.25 -19.22 -8.80
CA PRO A 17 33.39 -20.28 -7.80
C PRO A 17 34.81 -20.88 -7.73
N ASP A 18 35.54 -20.82 -8.85
CA ASP A 18 36.91 -21.34 -8.95
C ASP A 18 38.00 -20.29 -8.72
N ASP A 19 37.61 -19.01 -8.60
CA ASP A 19 38.54 -17.90 -8.32
C ASP A 19 38.47 -17.51 -6.85
N SER A 20 39.51 -17.88 -6.10
CA SER A 20 39.64 -17.58 -4.67
C SER A 20 39.66 -16.09 -4.35
N THR A 21 40.00 -15.24 -5.31
CA THR A 21 40.11 -13.78 -5.14
C THR A 21 38.76 -13.08 -5.33
N LEU A 22 37.85 -13.68 -6.11
CA LEU A 22 36.53 -13.12 -6.41
C LEU A 22 35.39 -13.82 -5.61
N ASN A 23 35.65 -14.93 -4.97
CA ASN A 23 34.71 -15.61 -4.10
C ASN A 23 34.76 -15.02 -2.68
N TYR A 24 34.07 -13.90 -2.48
CA TYR A 24 34.08 -13.18 -1.19
C TYR A 24 33.63 -14.05 -0.02
N VAL A 25 32.67 -14.91 -0.19
CA VAL A 25 32.16 -15.81 0.86
C VAL A 25 33.27 -16.76 1.33
N ARG A 26 34.00 -17.33 0.40
CA ARG A 26 35.15 -18.22 0.70
C ARG A 26 36.27 -17.45 1.40
N VAL A 27 36.61 -16.27 0.89
CA VAL A 27 37.67 -15.44 1.47
C VAL A 27 37.30 -15.00 2.87
N MET A 28 36.07 -14.57 3.13
CA MET A 28 35.60 -14.21 4.47
C MET A 28 35.69 -15.37 5.47
N LYS A 29 35.28 -16.57 5.05
CA LYS A 29 35.43 -17.78 5.88
C LYS A 29 36.88 -18.12 6.18
N TYR A 30 37.75 -18.01 5.19
CA TYR A 30 39.18 -18.25 5.34
C TYR A 30 39.81 -17.25 6.33
N VAL A 31 39.56 -15.96 6.14
CA VAL A 31 40.08 -14.92 7.07
C VAL A 31 39.57 -15.14 8.50
N ALA A 32 38.29 -15.46 8.64
CA ALA A 32 37.73 -15.74 9.95
C ALA A 32 38.38 -16.95 10.63
N GLN A 33 38.70 -17.99 9.86
CA GLN A 33 39.45 -19.16 10.38
C GLN A 33 40.85 -18.79 10.80
N GLU A 34 41.60 -18.03 10.00
CA GLU A 34 42.94 -17.57 10.33
C GLU A 34 42.99 -16.73 11.62
N TRP A 35 41.95 -15.88 11.78
CA TRP A 35 41.88 -15.00 12.95
C TRP A 35 41.07 -15.59 14.12
N HIS A 36 40.66 -16.85 14.02
CA HIS A 36 39.83 -17.53 15.02
C HIS A 36 38.57 -16.78 15.42
N VAL A 37 37.94 -16.09 14.44
CA VAL A 37 36.70 -15.38 14.64
C VAL A 37 35.51 -16.28 14.27
N PRO A 38 34.51 -16.41 15.16
CA PRO A 38 33.32 -17.20 14.84
C PRO A 38 32.54 -16.59 13.67
N VAL A 39 32.00 -17.45 12.78
CA VAL A 39 31.26 -17.05 11.58
C VAL A 39 29.83 -17.56 11.66
N VAL A 40 28.87 -16.68 11.41
CA VAL A 40 27.49 -17.02 11.06
C VAL A 40 27.40 -17.02 9.53
N ASP A 41 27.16 -18.18 8.93
CA ASP A 41 27.07 -18.31 7.47
C ASP A 41 25.71 -17.87 6.94
N MET A 42 25.51 -16.57 6.89
CA MET A 42 24.28 -15.97 6.36
C MET A 42 24.02 -16.33 4.90
N THR A 43 25.08 -16.54 4.11
CA THR A 43 24.97 -16.97 2.71
C THR A 43 24.26 -18.31 2.59
N ALA A 44 24.67 -19.30 3.37
CA ALA A 44 24.04 -20.63 3.39
C ALA A 44 22.61 -20.56 3.93
N SER A 45 22.40 -19.84 5.04
CA SER A 45 21.09 -19.72 5.69
C SER A 45 20.07 -19.01 4.80
N THR A 46 20.44 -17.88 4.20
CA THR A 46 19.52 -17.12 3.32
C THR A 46 19.27 -17.87 2.01
N LYS A 47 20.26 -18.56 1.45
CA LYS A 47 20.08 -19.40 0.28
C LYS A 47 19.06 -20.51 0.56
N ALA A 48 19.24 -21.28 1.62
CA ALA A 48 18.32 -22.35 1.99
C ALA A 48 16.90 -21.82 2.22
N PHE A 49 16.78 -20.65 2.85
CA PHE A 49 15.50 -19.99 3.09
C PHE A 49 14.78 -19.62 1.77
N VAL A 50 15.44 -18.94 0.83
CA VAL A 50 14.81 -18.51 -0.41
C VAL A 50 14.51 -19.68 -1.35
N GLU A 51 15.35 -20.72 -1.37
CA GLU A 51 15.10 -21.95 -2.11
C GLU A 51 13.85 -22.67 -1.59
N GLN A 52 13.68 -22.75 -0.28
CA GLN A 52 12.49 -23.34 0.33
C GLN A 52 11.22 -22.51 0.06
N LEU A 53 11.33 -21.18 0.07
CA LEU A 53 10.23 -20.27 -0.18
C LEU A 53 9.77 -20.32 -1.65
N GLY A 54 10.69 -20.55 -2.57
CA GLY A 54 10.47 -20.57 -4.01
C GLY A 54 10.57 -19.18 -4.65
N GLU A 55 10.79 -19.16 -5.96
CA GLU A 55 11.08 -17.96 -6.75
C GLU A 55 9.99 -16.88 -6.60
N THR A 56 8.75 -17.25 -6.90
CA THR A 56 7.62 -16.29 -6.92
C THR A 56 7.44 -15.57 -5.57
N ALA A 57 7.49 -16.32 -4.48
CA ALA A 57 7.34 -15.72 -3.15
C ALA A 57 8.58 -14.94 -2.74
N THR A 58 9.76 -15.39 -3.10
CA THR A 58 11.03 -14.70 -2.85
C THR A 58 11.06 -13.33 -3.52
N VAL A 59 10.79 -13.27 -4.82
CA VAL A 59 10.76 -12.01 -5.59
C VAL A 59 9.68 -11.06 -5.05
N LYS A 60 8.50 -11.59 -4.77
CA LYS A 60 7.36 -10.76 -4.36
C LYS A 60 7.45 -10.24 -2.93
N LYS A 61 8.08 -11.00 -2.00
CA LYS A 61 7.95 -10.76 -0.55
C LYS A 61 9.27 -10.50 0.17
N ILE A 62 10.38 -10.99 -0.35
CA ILE A 62 11.68 -10.86 0.31
C ILE A 62 12.46 -9.68 -0.26
N TYR A 63 12.52 -9.57 -1.58
CA TYR A 63 13.27 -8.52 -2.26
C TYR A 63 12.40 -7.40 -2.79
N VAL A 64 13.00 -6.23 -2.98
CA VAL A 64 12.35 -5.13 -3.70
C VAL A 64 12.12 -5.56 -5.15
N PRO A 65 10.88 -5.52 -5.67
CA PRO A 65 10.54 -6.14 -6.95
C PRO A 65 11.34 -5.64 -8.16
N THR A 66 11.91 -4.44 -8.08
CA THR A 66 12.63 -3.81 -9.19
C THR A 66 14.14 -3.95 -9.11
N ASP A 67 14.70 -4.46 -8.01
CA ASP A 67 16.14 -4.52 -7.88
C ASP A 67 16.69 -5.91 -7.48
N GLY A 68 15.92 -6.78 -6.90
CA GLY A 68 16.33 -8.14 -6.55
C GLY A 68 17.47 -8.29 -5.54
N THR A 69 18.03 -7.20 -5.04
CA THR A 69 19.17 -7.16 -4.12
C THR A 69 18.78 -6.68 -2.73
N HIS A 70 18.06 -5.58 -2.65
CA HIS A 70 17.61 -5.02 -1.38
C HIS A 70 16.38 -5.74 -0.87
N THR A 71 16.37 -6.06 0.42
CA THR A 71 15.23 -6.73 1.05
C THR A 71 14.10 -5.74 1.36
N GLN A 72 12.87 -6.21 1.22
CA GLN A 72 11.70 -5.57 1.83
C GLN A 72 11.70 -5.79 3.35
N ALA A 73 10.82 -5.11 4.08
CA ALA A 73 10.72 -5.22 5.53
C ALA A 73 10.53 -6.67 6.02
N THR A 74 9.68 -7.46 5.34
CA THR A 74 9.48 -8.89 5.66
C THR A 74 10.77 -9.68 5.44
N GLY A 75 11.48 -9.46 4.34
CA GLY A 75 12.75 -10.13 4.05
C GLY A 75 13.83 -9.77 5.09
N ALA A 76 13.95 -8.49 5.43
CA ALA A 76 14.88 -8.03 6.45
C ALA A 76 14.59 -8.68 7.82
N ALA A 77 13.31 -8.78 8.22
CA ALA A 77 12.91 -9.43 9.47
C ALA A 77 13.24 -10.94 9.47
N CYS A 78 12.98 -11.65 8.36
CA CYS A 78 13.34 -13.06 8.21
C CYS A 78 14.86 -13.26 8.29
N TYR A 79 15.64 -12.42 7.62
CA TYR A 79 17.10 -12.51 7.65
C TYR A 79 17.69 -12.15 9.02
N ALA A 80 17.08 -11.22 9.74
CA ALA A 80 17.46 -10.92 11.12
C ALA A 80 17.25 -12.15 12.04
N GLU A 81 16.17 -12.90 11.85
CA GLU A 81 15.93 -14.13 12.61
C GLU A 81 16.97 -15.22 12.29
N LEU A 82 17.28 -15.42 11.00
CA LEU A 82 18.35 -16.35 10.60
C LEU A 82 19.71 -15.97 11.20
N ALA A 83 20.03 -14.67 11.26
CA ALA A 83 21.23 -14.18 11.90
C ALA A 83 21.22 -14.48 13.42
N ALA A 84 20.09 -14.23 14.07
CA ALA A 84 19.91 -14.52 15.50
C ALA A 84 20.05 -16.03 15.81
N GLU A 85 19.51 -16.90 14.95
CA GLU A 85 19.70 -18.35 15.05
C GLU A 85 21.18 -18.74 14.95
N GLY A 86 21.86 -18.25 13.91
CA GLY A 86 23.28 -18.54 13.74
C GLY A 86 24.15 -18.04 14.90
N LEU A 87 23.83 -16.90 15.50
CA LEU A 87 24.50 -16.42 16.70
C LEU A 87 24.23 -17.32 17.90
N ARG A 88 23.00 -17.81 18.06
CA ARG A 88 22.65 -18.78 19.12
C ARG A 88 23.39 -20.10 18.99
N GLU A 89 23.46 -20.63 17.76
CA GLU A 89 24.17 -21.87 17.45
C GLU A 89 25.68 -21.77 17.77
N LYS A 90 26.25 -20.60 17.56
CA LYS A 90 27.66 -20.32 17.86
C LYS A 90 27.89 -19.87 19.30
N ASP A 91 26.88 -19.87 20.15
CA ASP A 91 26.90 -19.39 21.53
C ASP A 91 27.36 -17.92 21.70
N ILE A 92 27.24 -17.13 20.62
CA ILE A 92 27.61 -15.72 20.60
C ILE A 92 26.42 -14.89 21.08
N LEU A 93 26.63 -14.08 22.12
CA LEU A 93 25.64 -13.21 22.71
C LEU A 93 24.31 -13.91 23.08
N LYS A 94 24.32 -15.22 23.24
CA LYS A 94 23.14 -16.08 23.45
C LYS A 94 22.22 -15.57 24.57
N LYS A 95 22.77 -15.07 25.66
CA LYS A 95 22.00 -14.54 26.79
C LYS A 95 21.29 -13.21 26.50
N TYR A 96 21.68 -12.51 25.45
CA TYR A 96 21.08 -11.23 25.05
C TYR A 96 20.14 -11.35 23.84
N ILE A 97 20.21 -12.47 23.14
CA ILE A 97 19.36 -12.72 21.97
C ILE A 97 18.07 -13.36 22.46
N ARG A 98 16.95 -12.72 22.18
CA ARG A 98 15.65 -13.30 22.47
C ARG A 98 15.51 -14.64 21.75
N THR A 99 15.17 -15.67 22.52
CA THR A 99 14.77 -16.95 21.97
C THR A 99 13.29 -16.85 21.60
N ASN A 100 12.93 -17.26 20.41
CA ASN A 100 11.55 -17.33 19.93
C ASN A 100 10.89 -15.96 19.64
N VAL A 101 11.03 -15.49 18.42
CA VAL A 101 10.08 -14.56 17.80
C VAL A 101 9.31 -15.36 16.74
N PRO A 102 8.37 -16.23 17.14
CA PRO A 102 7.76 -17.18 16.23
C PRO A 102 6.85 -16.52 15.18
N LEU A 103 6.46 -15.26 15.39
CA LEU A 103 5.63 -14.50 14.46
C LEU A 103 6.32 -13.20 14.06
N ILE A 104 6.58 -13.07 12.77
CA ILE A 104 7.09 -11.87 12.12
C ILE A 104 5.90 -11.14 11.50
N LEU A 105 5.71 -9.89 11.89
CA LEU A 105 4.62 -9.03 11.44
C LEU A 105 5.18 -7.80 10.73
N ASN A 106 4.61 -7.46 9.59
CA ASN A 106 4.97 -6.27 8.83
C ASN A 106 3.72 -5.60 8.24
N PRO A 107 3.42 -4.35 8.62
CA PRO A 107 4.11 -3.51 9.61
C PRO A 107 3.91 -4.01 11.05
N THR A 108 4.67 -3.46 11.98
CA THR A 108 4.53 -3.75 13.43
C THR A 108 3.46 -2.90 14.13
N LEU A 109 2.86 -1.96 13.42
CA LEU A 109 1.75 -1.10 13.81
C LEU A 109 0.89 -0.84 12.58
N ILE A 110 -0.40 -1.08 12.70
CA ILE A 110 -1.37 -0.68 11.67
C ILE A 110 -1.91 0.71 12.04
N ASN A 111 -1.60 1.71 11.22
CA ASN A 111 -2.13 3.06 11.40
C ASN A 111 -3.08 3.43 10.27
N PHE A 112 -4.32 3.72 10.61
CA PHE A 112 -5.32 4.22 9.67
C PHE A 112 -5.29 5.75 9.51
N ASP A 113 -4.48 6.44 10.33
CA ASP A 113 -4.41 7.91 10.37
C ASP A 113 -5.77 8.53 10.70
N THR A 114 -6.19 9.54 9.95
CA THR A 114 -7.53 10.13 10.10
C THR A 114 -8.49 9.57 9.08
N ILE A 115 -9.60 9.02 9.54
CA ILE A 115 -10.72 8.51 8.73
C ILE A 115 -11.98 9.31 9.09
N TYR A 116 -12.92 9.40 8.15
CA TYR A 116 -14.21 10.04 8.44
C TYR A 116 -15.32 9.00 8.60
N ALA A 117 -16.29 9.32 9.44
CA ALA A 117 -17.44 8.44 9.68
C ALA A 117 -18.17 8.11 8.36
N GLY A 118 -18.40 6.83 8.14
CA GLY A 118 -18.98 6.29 6.91
C GLY A 118 -17.97 5.95 5.80
N ASP A 119 -16.71 6.34 5.94
CA ASP A 119 -15.67 5.94 4.97
C ASP A 119 -15.11 4.56 5.31
N LYS A 120 -14.89 3.76 4.28
CA LYS A 120 -14.18 2.50 4.41
C LYS A 120 -12.69 2.70 4.13
N ALA A 121 -11.87 2.34 5.09
CA ALA A 121 -10.41 2.30 4.93
C ALA A 121 -9.89 0.87 5.06
N THR A 122 -8.83 0.56 4.32
CA THR A 122 -8.17 -0.74 4.34
C THR A 122 -6.68 -0.57 4.57
N ARG A 123 -6.11 -1.41 5.42
CA ARG A 123 -4.66 -1.54 5.62
C ARG A 123 -4.27 -3.00 5.52
N CYS A 124 -3.15 -3.28 4.88
CA CYS A 124 -2.62 -4.64 4.78
C CYS A 124 -1.50 -4.86 5.80
N PHE A 125 -1.33 -6.10 6.20
CA PHE A 125 -0.17 -6.57 6.94
C PHE A 125 0.20 -7.98 6.52
N ASP A 126 1.49 -8.27 6.58
CA ASP A 126 2.04 -9.59 6.30
C ASP A 126 2.35 -10.32 7.62
N LEU A 127 2.14 -11.61 7.61
CA LEU A 127 2.43 -12.51 8.72
C LEU A 127 3.27 -13.69 8.23
N THR A 128 4.39 -13.93 8.89
CA THR A 128 5.22 -15.12 8.72
C THR A 128 5.39 -15.79 10.08
N GLY A 129 5.18 -17.09 10.14
CA GLY A 129 5.43 -17.91 11.32
C GLY A 129 6.65 -18.79 11.14
N LEU A 130 7.58 -18.76 12.09
CA LEU A 130 8.76 -19.60 12.13
C LEU A 130 8.87 -20.24 13.52
N HIS A 131 9.22 -21.53 13.57
CA HIS A 131 9.34 -22.27 14.83
C HIS A 131 8.09 -22.26 15.72
N LEU A 132 6.90 -22.32 15.06
CA LEU A 132 5.64 -22.41 15.80
C LEU A 132 5.56 -23.71 16.58
N SER A 133 5.08 -23.64 17.83
CA SER A 133 4.83 -24.80 18.66
C SER A 133 3.36 -24.84 19.06
N PRO A 134 2.67 -25.99 18.86
CA PRO A 134 3.11 -27.26 18.30
C PRO A 134 3.56 -27.15 16.83
N GLN A 135 4.26 -28.16 16.30
CA GLN A 135 4.79 -28.17 14.93
C GLN A 135 3.71 -28.13 13.84
N GLN A 136 2.49 -28.50 14.17
CA GLN A 136 1.34 -28.38 13.28
C GLN A 136 0.12 -27.95 14.08
N GLY A 137 -0.74 -27.18 13.45
CA GLY A 137 -1.91 -26.66 14.12
C GLY A 137 -2.64 -25.59 13.33
N THR A 138 -3.44 -24.82 14.04
CA THR A 138 -4.16 -23.67 13.48
C THR A 138 -3.68 -22.37 14.10
N LEU A 139 -3.66 -21.33 13.28
CA LEU A 139 -3.38 -19.95 13.68
C LEU A 139 -4.66 -19.15 13.40
N LYS A 140 -5.12 -18.41 14.41
CA LYS A 140 -6.30 -17.56 14.31
C LYS A 140 -5.87 -16.10 14.30
N VAL A 141 -6.38 -15.35 13.35
CA VAL A 141 -6.19 -13.90 13.23
C VAL A 141 -7.53 -13.23 13.47
N LYS A 142 -7.65 -12.51 14.57
CA LYS A 142 -8.90 -11.85 14.99
C LYS A 142 -8.75 -10.33 14.88
N ALA A 143 -9.71 -9.70 14.19
CA ALA A 143 -9.81 -8.26 14.08
C ALA A 143 -10.17 -7.58 15.41
N PRO A 144 -9.81 -6.30 15.62
CA PRO A 144 -10.38 -5.47 16.66
C PRO A 144 -11.91 -5.34 16.53
N GLU A 145 -12.57 -4.95 17.61
CA GLU A 145 -14.02 -4.71 17.57
C GLU A 145 -14.38 -3.63 16.52
N GLY A 146 -15.42 -3.91 15.74
CA GLY A 146 -15.87 -3.00 14.67
C GLY A 146 -15.02 -2.99 13.41
N MET A 147 -14.04 -3.91 13.31
CA MET A 147 -13.21 -4.12 12.12
C MET A 147 -13.39 -5.53 11.57
N THR A 148 -13.00 -5.73 10.33
CA THR A 148 -13.07 -7.02 9.62
C THR A 148 -11.79 -7.32 8.87
N LEU A 149 -11.59 -8.59 8.54
CA LEU A 149 -10.41 -9.11 7.84
C LEU A 149 -10.80 -9.82 6.56
N THR A 150 -9.93 -9.71 5.55
CA THR A 150 -9.89 -10.60 4.38
C THR A 150 -8.47 -11.08 4.12
N ASP A 151 -8.32 -12.17 3.39
CA ASP A 151 -7.03 -12.73 2.93
C ASP A 151 -6.69 -12.36 1.48
N SER A 152 -7.57 -11.60 0.83
CA SER A 152 -7.39 -11.09 -0.53
C SER A 152 -7.99 -9.68 -0.63
N PRO A 153 -7.40 -8.77 -1.42
CA PRO A 153 -7.92 -7.41 -1.61
C PRO A 153 -9.26 -7.38 -2.35
N GLU A 154 -9.53 -8.41 -3.16
CA GLU A 154 -10.77 -8.53 -3.95
C GLU A 154 -11.88 -9.26 -3.19
N SER A 155 -11.57 -9.90 -2.06
CA SER A 155 -12.55 -10.65 -1.29
C SER A 155 -13.61 -9.73 -0.70
N LYS A 156 -14.87 -10.11 -0.89
CA LYS A 156 -16.04 -9.47 -0.28
C LYS A 156 -16.50 -10.19 1.00
N ASP A 157 -15.89 -11.36 1.31
CA ASP A 157 -16.21 -12.17 2.48
C ASP A 157 -15.39 -11.68 3.68
N GLU A 158 -15.82 -10.56 4.23
CA GLU A 158 -15.22 -9.95 5.41
C GLU A 158 -15.59 -10.70 6.68
N LYS A 159 -14.59 -11.09 7.47
CA LYS A 159 -14.74 -11.86 8.70
C LYS A 159 -14.11 -11.15 9.89
N ASN A 160 -14.63 -11.39 11.08
CA ASN A 160 -14.02 -10.93 12.31
C ASN A 160 -12.80 -11.77 12.70
N GLU A 161 -12.73 -13.01 12.22
CA GLU A 161 -11.65 -13.95 12.49
C GLU A 161 -11.36 -14.79 11.22
N LEU A 162 -10.08 -14.95 10.93
CA LEU A 162 -9.57 -15.86 9.90
C LEU A 162 -8.77 -16.98 10.58
N VAL A 163 -8.91 -18.21 10.09
CA VAL A 163 -8.22 -19.39 10.60
C VAL A 163 -7.36 -19.98 9.49
N LEU A 164 -6.09 -20.21 9.80
CA LEU A 164 -5.11 -20.80 8.88
C LEU A 164 -4.51 -22.05 9.51
N THR A 165 -4.14 -23.01 8.67
CA THR A 165 -3.37 -24.17 9.09
C THR A 165 -1.89 -23.94 8.82
N TYR A 166 -1.04 -24.48 9.68
CA TYR A 166 0.40 -24.52 9.49
C TYR A 166 0.96 -25.92 9.78
N THR A 167 2.09 -26.23 9.15
CA THR A 167 2.82 -27.49 9.29
C THR A 167 4.30 -27.21 9.50
N ASP A 168 5.03 -28.16 10.07
CA ASP A 168 6.47 -28.10 10.34
C ASP A 168 6.88 -26.81 11.12
N GLY A 169 5.98 -26.32 11.96
CA GLY A 169 6.19 -25.09 12.71
C GLY A 169 6.30 -23.83 11.84
N LYS A 170 5.81 -23.85 10.59
CA LYS A 170 5.99 -22.77 9.63
C LYS A 170 4.69 -22.33 9.01
N LEU A 171 4.52 -21.01 8.91
CA LEU A 171 3.49 -20.35 8.13
C LEU A 171 4.16 -19.30 7.24
N TRP A 172 4.22 -19.58 5.94
CA TRP A 172 4.89 -18.68 5.02
C TRP A 172 3.96 -17.57 4.54
N ASN A 173 4.40 -16.36 4.75
CA ASN A 173 4.05 -15.13 4.03
C ASN A 173 2.56 -14.99 3.68
N LYS A 174 1.72 -14.84 4.68
CA LYS A 174 0.29 -14.56 4.49
C LYS A 174 0.04 -13.07 4.60
N CYS A 175 -0.65 -12.53 3.60
CA CYS A 175 -1.10 -11.14 3.59
C CYS A 175 -2.56 -11.08 4.03
N PHE A 176 -2.86 -10.16 4.91
CA PHE A 176 -4.21 -9.88 5.41
C PHE A 176 -4.56 -8.42 5.16
N TYR A 177 -5.84 -8.18 4.98
CA TYR A 177 -6.40 -6.84 4.78
C TYR A 177 -7.36 -6.56 5.93
N LEU A 178 -7.02 -5.58 6.76
CA LEU A 178 -7.86 -5.09 7.84
C LEU A 178 -8.72 -3.94 7.33
N HIS A 179 -10.03 -4.08 7.43
CA HIS A 179 -11.02 -3.11 6.99
C HIS A 179 -11.65 -2.42 8.18
N TYR A 180 -11.82 -1.12 8.08
CA TYR A 180 -12.47 -0.32 9.09
C TYR A 180 -13.45 0.67 8.47
N THR A 181 -14.69 0.69 8.95
CA THR A 181 -15.75 1.63 8.56
C THR A 181 -16.35 2.24 9.81
N PRO A 182 -15.80 3.34 10.34
CA PRO A 182 -16.31 3.98 11.55
C PRO A 182 -17.70 4.57 11.30
N ARG A 183 -18.59 4.46 12.27
CA ARG A 183 -19.94 5.02 12.21
C ARG A 183 -20.04 6.41 12.87
N LYS A 184 -19.10 6.77 13.72
CA LYS A 184 -19.04 8.02 14.48
C LYS A 184 -17.60 8.42 14.78
N ALA A 185 -17.39 9.68 15.18
CA ALA A 185 -16.10 10.13 15.64
C ALA A 185 -15.64 9.35 16.88
N ASN A 186 -14.43 8.83 16.85
CA ASN A 186 -13.76 8.17 17.96
C ASN A 186 -12.25 8.08 17.72
N THR A 187 -11.52 7.68 18.75
CA THR A 187 -10.11 7.26 18.61
C THR A 187 -10.02 5.78 18.92
N VAL A 188 -9.39 5.03 18.02
CA VAL A 188 -9.13 3.61 18.18
C VAL A 188 -7.70 3.40 18.60
N SER A 189 -7.51 2.63 19.67
CA SER A 189 -6.23 2.08 20.10
C SER A 189 -6.50 0.66 20.57
N ASP A 190 -6.32 -0.31 19.68
CA ASP A 190 -6.68 -1.72 19.87
C ASP A 190 -5.67 -2.64 19.18
N TYR A 191 -5.96 -3.91 19.03
CA TYR A 191 -5.04 -4.90 18.49
C TYR A 191 -5.72 -5.86 17.53
N VAL A 192 -5.04 -6.21 16.43
CA VAL A 192 -5.26 -7.52 15.78
C VAL A 192 -4.61 -8.57 16.68
N THR A 193 -5.37 -9.58 17.05
CA THR A 193 -4.90 -10.67 17.91
C THR A 193 -4.60 -11.90 17.07
N ILE A 194 -3.38 -12.43 17.19
CA ILE A 194 -2.93 -13.63 16.50
C ILE A 194 -2.65 -14.69 17.55
N SER A 195 -3.39 -15.80 17.52
CA SER A 195 -3.25 -16.89 18.49
C SER A 195 -2.97 -18.24 17.81
N TYR A 196 -2.09 -19.04 18.41
CA TYR A 196 -1.73 -20.40 17.98
C TYR A 196 -1.25 -21.20 19.19
N GLY A 197 -1.72 -22.43 19.34
CA GLY A 197 -1.52 -23.18 20.60
C GLY A 197 -1.92 -22.33 21.81
N ASP A 198 -1.04 -22.27 22.81
CA ASP A 198 -1.22 -21.44 24.01
C ASP A 198 -0.63 -20.02 23.87
N ASN A 199 -0.16 -19.67 22.69
CA ASN A 199 0.52 -18.40 22.42
C ASN A 199 -0.42 -17.36 21.83
N CYS A 200 -0.16 -16.10 22.15
CA CYS A 200 -0.89 -14.96 21.62
C CYS A 200 0.06 -13.79 21.29
N ARG A 201 -0.05 -13.25 20.09
CA ARG A 201 0.64 -12.05 19.64
C ARG A 201 -0.37 -10.95 19.33
N LYS A 202 -0.09 -9.73 19.73
CA LYS A 202 -0.92 -8.55 19.46
C LYS A 202 -0.19 -7.62 18.49
N LEU A 203 -0.88 -7.25 17.40
CA LEU A 203 -0.43 -6.24 16.45
C LEU A 203 -1.23 -4.96 16.71
N PRO A 204 -0.59 -3.87 17.16
CA PRO A 204 -1.28 -2.62 17.48
C PRO A 204 -2.02 -2.02 16.27
N VAL A 205 -3.19 -1.47 16.51
CA VAL A 205 -4.02 -0.76 15.52
C VAL A 205 -4.40 0.60 16.08
N GLN A 206 -4.19 1.64 15.28
CA GLN A 206 -4.54 3.03 15.63
C GLN A 206 -5.35 3.68 14.52
N ALA A 207 -6.34 4.48 14.91
CA ALA A 207 -7.12 5.33 14.02
C ALA A 207 -7.69 6.55 14.76
N VAL A 208 -7.82 7.67 14.07
CA VAL A 208 -8.59 8.83 14.52
C VAL A 208 -9.77 9.00 13.59
N CYS A 209 -10.99 8.81 14.11
CA CYS A 209 -12.21 8.95 13.34
C CYS A 209 -12.87 10.28 13.62
N LYS A 210 -13.18 11.02 12.56
CA LYS A 210 -13.85 12.31 12.62
C LYS A 210 -15.23 12.21 11.99
N GLU A 211 -16.17 13.01 12.49
CA GLU A 211 -17.46 13.17 11.84
C GLU A 211 -17.31 13.98 10.55
N VAL A 212 -18.10 13.61 9.55
CA VAL A 212 -18.30 14.46 8.38
C VAL A 212 -19.25 15.58 8.80
N THR A 213 -18.71 16.77 9.06
CA THR A 213 -19.55 17.94 9.23
C THR A 213 -19.93 18.47 7.85
N ASN A 214 -21.22 18.47 7.53
CA ASN A 214 -21.72 19.20 6.38
C ASN A 214 -21.42 20.69 6.59
N SER A 215 -20.43 21.19 5.87
CA SER A 215 -19.99 22.59 6.00
C SER A 215 -20.79 23.44 5.04
N GLN A 216 -21.52 24.41 5.55
CA GLN A 216 -22.10 25.51 4.75
C GLN A 216 -21.02 26.49 4.25
N ASN A 217 -19.77 26.28 4.61
CA ASN A 217 -18.62 27.14 4.34
C ASN A 217 -17.77 26.66 3.16
N ILE A 218 -18.40 26.23 2.09
CA ILE A 218 -17.74 25.85 0.84
C ILE A 218 -17.96 26.95 -0.18
N THR A 219 -16.90 27.43 -0.79
CA THR A 219 -16.99 28.27 -1.97
C THR A 219 -16.66 27.43 -3.19
N ILE A 220 -17.56 27.41 -4.18
CA ILE A 220 -17.35 26.74 -5.48
C ILE A 220 -17.29 27.83 -6.53
N GLN A 221 -16.16 27.91 -7.24
CA GLN A 221 -15.96 28.84 -8.34
C GLN A 221 -15.71 28.06 -9.63
N GLY A 222 -16.31 28.51 -10.72
CA GLY A 222 -16.05 27.99 -12.02
C GLY A 222 -15.12 28.91 -12.82
N LYS A 223 -14.17 28.33 -13.53
CA LYS A 223 -13.26 29.05 -14.42
C LYS A 223 -13.09 28.26 -15.72
N VAL A 224 -12.98 28.98 -16.81
CA VAL A 224 -12.70 28.42 -18.13
C VAL A 224 -11.37 28.97 -18.63
N THR A 225 -10.51 28.09 -19.13
CA THR A 225 -9.20 28.47 -19.63
C THR A 225 -8.96 27.92 -21.03
N GLY A 226 -8.47 28.77 -21.92
CA GLY A 226 -8.01 28.40 -23.26
C GLY A 226 -9.12 28.10 -24.27
N MET A 227 -10.39 28.32 -23.93
CA MET A 227 -11.52 27.94 -24.81
C MET A 227 -12.32 29.16 -25.22
N LYS A 228 -12.54 29.31 -26.52
CA LYS A 228 -13.51 30.25 -27.08
C LYS A 228 -14.90 29.59 -27.14
N GLY A 229 -15.97 30.37 -26.88
CA GLY A 229 -17.34 29.87 -27.00
C GLY A 229 -17.86 29.15 -25.75
N ILE A 230 -17.23 29.35 -24.58
CA ILE A 230 -17.78 28.91 -23.32
C ILE A 230 -18.28 30.12 -22.53
N THR A 231 -19.51 30.06 -22.11
CA THR A 231 -20.10 31.01 -21.18
C THR A 231 -20.45 30.29 -19.86
N PHE A 232 -20.22 30.95 -18.75
CA PHE A 232 -20.67 30.49 -17.42
C PHE A 232 -21.77 31.42 -16.94
N ASN A 233 -22.95 30.87 -16.70
CA ASN A 233 -24.05 31.60 -16.10
C ASN A 233 -24.78 30.71 -15.11
N GLU A 234 -25.01 31.20 -13.89
CA GLU A 234 -25.77 30.56 -12.80
C GLU A 234 -25.39 29.07 -12.54
N GLY A 235 -24.10 28.78 -12.51
CA GLY A 235 -23.62 27.40 -12.26
C GLY A 235 -23.67 26.50 -13.49
N LYS A 236 -24.03 27.03 -14.65
CA LYS A 236 -24.09 26.28 -15.91
C LYS A 236 -23.01 26.76 -16.88
N TYR A 237 -22.21 25.84 -17.37
CA TYR A 237 -21.33 26.07 -18.49
C TYR A 237 -22.11 25.78 -19.80
N THR A 238 -22.18 26.76 -20.65
CA THR A 238 -22.70 26.55 -22.02
C THR A 238 -21.53 26.60 -22.98
N ILE A 239 -21.39 25.56 -23.75
CA ILE A 239 -20.30 25.35 -24.67
C ILE A 239 -20.88 25.44 -26.07
N THR A 240 -20.57 26.49 -26.80
CA THR A 240 -21.05 26.71 -28.16
C THR A 240 -19.87 26.94 -29.07
N GLY A 241 -19.73 26.15 -30.10
CA GLY A 241 -18.90 26.50 -31.24
C GLY A 241 -17.78 25.54 -31.62
N ALA A 242 -17.40 25.71 -32.85
CA ALA A 242 -16.31 25.05 -33.53
C ALA A 242 -14.97 25.46 -32.93
N ASN A 243 -14.06 24.63 -32.75
CA ASN A 243 -12.66 24.72 -32.24
C ASN A 243 -12.44 23.96 -30.96
N TRP A 244 -13.11 22.87 -30.80
CA TRP A 244 -12.75 21.85 -29.82
C TRP A 244 -11.43 21.20 -30.23
N PRO A 245 -10.57 20.82 -29.26
CA PRO A 245 -9.46 19.94 -29.54
C PRO A 245 -9.95 18.68 -30.27
N ALA A 246 -9.22 18.28 -31.29
CA ALA A 246 -9.55 17.06 -32.02
C ALA A 246 -9.14 15.80 -31.27
N ASP A 247 -8.26 15.96 -30.30
CA ASP A 247 -7.76 14.85 -29.48
C ASP A 247 -7.43 15.26 -28.03
N ILE A 248 -7.09 14.26 -27.22
CA ILE A 248 -6.80 14.42 -25.81
C ILE A 248 -5.53 15.25 -25.52
N ASP A 249 -4.55 15.22 -26.41
CA ASP A 249 -3.29 15.93 -26.22
C ASP A 249 -3.46 17.43 -26.45
N GLU A 250 -4.26 17.82 -27.44
CA GLU A 250 -4.66 19.20 -27.66
C GLU A 250 -5.51 19.74 -26.53
N ALA A 251 -6.31 18.88 -25.88
CA ALA A 251 -7.15 19.25 -24.74
C ALA A 251 -6.36 19.62 -23.49
N ALA A 252 -5.08 19.28 -23.40
CA ALA A 252 -4.28 19.46 -22.18
C ALA A 252 -4.21 20.92 -21.69
N ASN A 253 -4.29 21.90 -22.60
CA ASN A 253 -4.27 23.33 -22.30
C ASN A 253 -5.65 24.01 -22.36
N ARG A 254 -6.70 23.20 -22.52
CA ARG A 254 -8.09 23.67 -22.62
C ARG A 254 -8.95 22.91 -21.64
N TYR A 255 -9.46 23.59 -20.63
CA TYR A 255 -10.18 22.94 -19.56
C TYR A 255 -11.26 23.83 -18.95
N VAL A 256 -12.25 23.18 -18.40
CA VAL A 256 -13.16 23.75 -17.43
C VAL A 256 -12.63 23.43 -16.05
N GLU A 257 -12.42 24.44 -15.22
CA GLU A 257 -11.90 24.28 -13.85
C GLU A 257 -12.98 24.60 -12.84
N ILE A 258 -13.12 23.71 -11.88
CA ILE A 258 -13.97 23.91 -10.71
C ILE A 258 -13.04 24.00 -9.50
N ILE A 259 -13.11 25.13 -8.80
CA ILE A 259 -12.28 25.38 -7.62
C ILE A 259 -13.17 25.21 -6.38
N ILE A 260 -12.80 24.31 -5.50
CA ILE A 260 -13.46 24.09 -4.22
C ILE A 260 -12.53 24.61 -3.13
N GLU A 261 -12.98 25.56 -2.35
CA GLU A 261 -12.23 26.12 -1.22
C GLU A 261 -12.95 25.83 0.09
N SER A 262 -12.20 25.35 1.05
CA SER A 262 -12.66 25.27 2.43
C SER A 262 -12.28 26.53 3.20
N LYS A 263 -13.22 27.17 3.88
CA LYS A 263 -12.96 28.37 4.65
C LYS A 263 -12.28 28.09 6.00
N ASP A 264 -12.88 27.28 6.83
CA ASP A 264 -12.50 27.15 8.24
C ASP A 264 -12.41 25.70 8.75
N LYS A 265 -12.80 24.72 7.92
CA LYS A 265 -12.84 23.31 8.31
C LYS A 265 -12.13 22.41 7.31
N THR A 266 -11.62 21.28 7.78
CA THR A 266 -11.16 20.24 6.89
C THR A 266 -12.36 19.60 6.18
N LEU A 267 -12.29 19.52 4.85
CA LEU A 267 -13.31 18.90 4.00
C LEU A 267 -12.77 17.61 3.39
N LEU A 268 -13.61 16.61 3.32
CA LEU A 268 -13.38 15.45 2.47
C LEU A 268 -14.28 15.57 1.23
N VAL A 269 -13.68 15.81 0.10
CA VAL A 269 -14.38 15.80 -1.19
C VAL A 269 -14.39 14.37 -1.73
N LYS A 270 -15.53 13.69 -1.62
CA LYS A 270 -15.66 12.28 -2.02
C LYS A 270 -16.04 12.14 -3.49
N GLN A 271 -16.98 12.95 -3.91
CA GLN A 271 -17.59 12.85 -5.22
C GLN A 271 -18.03 14.21 -5.70
N MET A 272 -17.95 14.43 -6.98
CA MET A 272 -18.56 15.56 -7.67
C MET A 272 -19.48 15.02 -8.77
N SER A 273 -20.63 15.64 -8.98
CA SER A 273 -21.48 15.33 -10.10
C SER A 273 -21.89 16.59 -10.86
N PHE A 274 -22.05 16.46 -12.16
CA PHE A 274 -22.56 17.51 -13.02
C PHE A 274 -23.35 16.89 -14.17
N MET A 275 -24.17 17.72 -14.84
CA MET A 275 -24.90 17.30 -16.01
C MET A 275 -24.12 17.70 -17.25
N LEU A 276 -23.90 16.74 -18.14
CA LEU A 276 -23.37 16.97 -19.48
C LEU A 276 -24.53 16.85 -20.48
N ASP A 277 -24.61 17.77 -21.42
CA ASP A 277 -25.57 17.76 -22.50
C ASP A 277 -24.82 17.95 -23.82
N GLY A 278 -24.71 16.88 -24.58
CA GLY A 278 -23.98 16.87 -25.85
C GLY A 278 -23.11 15.62 -26.04
N ASP A 279 -22.52 15.53 -27.23
CA ASP A 279 -21.56 14.46 -27.60
C ASP A 279 -20.13 15.00 -27.48
N ILE A 280 -19.58 14.92 -26.30
CA ILE A 280 -18.26 15.45 -25.98
C ILE A 280 -17.48 14.40 -25.21
N CYS A 281 -16.31 14.05 -25.72
CA CYS A 281 -15.33 13.28 -24.95
C CYS A 281 -14.73 14.13 -23.84
N TYR A 282 -14.40 13.53 -22.73
CA TYR A 282 -13.71 14.25 -21.63
C TYR A 282 -12.78 13.35 -20.84
N ARG A 283 -11.78 13.98 -20.24
CA ARG A 283 -10.95 13.45 -19.18
C ARG A 283 -11.05 14.37 -17.98
N ALA A 284 -10.96 13.83 -16.77
CA ALA A 284 -11.00 14.60 -15.55
C ALA A 284 -9.73 14.36 -14.71
N ALA A 285 -9.29 15.40 -14.01
CA ALA A 285 -8.20 15.30 -13.04
C ALA A 285 -8.41 16.33 -11.94
N TYR A 286 -7.75 16.14 -10.80
CA TYR A 286 -7.72 17.13 -9.73
C TYR A 286 -6.30 17.35 -9.18
N ALA A 287 -6.08 18.52 -8.58
CA ALA A 287 -4.88 18.87 -7.86
C ALA A 287 -5.19 19.81 -6.68
N ARG A 288 -4.29 19.86 -5.69
CA ARG A 288 -4.42 20.73 -4.51
C ARG A 288 -3.66 22.05 -4.63
N GLY A 289 -2.91 22.24 -5.70
CA GLY A 289 -2.10 23.43 -5.94
C GLY A 289 -2.59 24.25 -7.12
N LYS A 290 -2.38 25.55 -7.10
CA LYS A 290 -2.74 26.46 -8.19
C LYS A 290 -2.06 26.09 -9.52
N ASP A 291 -0.84 25.53 -9.45
CA ASP A 291 -0.08 25.07 -10.62
C ASP A 291 -0.59 23.73 -11.16
N PHE A 292 -1.64 23.20 -10.59
CA PHE A 292 -2.23 21.91 -10.93
C PHE A 292 -1.21 20.73 -10.86
N TYR A 293 -0.34 20.79 -9.86
CA TYR A 293 0.70 19.79 -9.64
C TYR A 293 0.86 19.47 -8.14
N PRO A 294 1.10 18.21 -7.73
CA PRO A 294 0.90 17.02 -8.56
C PRO A 294 -0.59 16.82 -8.89
N ARG A 295 -0.88 16.41 -10.09
CA ARG A 295 -2.24 16.08 -10.49
C ARG A 295 -2.56 14.61 -10.26
N THR A 296 -3.85 14.32 -10.02
CA THR A 296 -4.39 12.98 -9.93
C THR A 296 -5.48 12.85 -10.98
N ASP A 297 -5.34 11.93 -11.93
CA ASP A 297 -6.36 11.65 -12.92
C ASP A 297 -7.56 10.92 -12.30
N ILE A 298 -8.76 11.22 -12.75
CA ILE A 298 -10.01 10.65 -12.25
C ILE A 298 -10.57 9.68 -13.31
N GLY A 299 -10.23 8.41 -13.16
CA GLY A 299 -10.62 7.40 -14.11
C GLY A 299 -9.94 7.57 -15.48
N GLU A 300 -10.47 6.88 -16.48
CA GLU A 300 -10.04 6.97 -17.87
C GLU A 300 -10.83 8.03 -18.63
N ALA A 301 -10.36 8.35 -19.84
CA ALA A 301 -11.09 9.19 -20.78
C ALA A 301 -12.47 8.58 -21.10
N GLN A 302 -13.50 9.40 -21.07
CA GLN A 302 -14.88 8.98 -21.27
C GLN A 302 -15.42 9.54 -22.56
N ARG A 303 -16.20 8.73 -23.28
CA ARG A 303 -16.99 9.14 -24.41
C ARG A 303 -18.46 8.85 -24.14
N PRO A 304 -19.19 9.79 -23.53
CA PRO A 304 -20.60 9.58 -23.26
C PRO A 304 -21.44 9.54 -24.52
N VAL A 305 -22.56 8.88 -24.43
CA VAL A 305 -23.57 8.87 -25.50
C VAL A 305 -24.18 10.25 -25.61
N ALA A 306 -24.52 10.68 -26.85
CA ALA A 306 -25.17 11.97 -27.09
C ALA A 306 -26.45 12.16 -26.26
N GLY A 307 -26.66 13.38 -25.75
CA GLY A 307 -27.82 13.74 -24.93
C GLY A 307 -27.45 14.16 -23.51
N LYS A 308 -28.49 14.31 -22.68
CA LYS A 308 -28.30 14.69 -21.26
C LYS A 308 -28.00 13.49 -20.41
N HIS A 309 -26.87 13.53 -19.71
CA HIS A 309 -26.52 12.49 -18.76
C HIS A 309 -25.76 13.07 -17.56
N LYS A 310 -25.88 12.40 -16.42
CA LYS A 310 -25.20 12.73 -15.20
C LYS A 310 -23.79 12.12 -15.22
N ILE A 311 -22.78 12.95 -15.02
CA ILE A 311 -21.41 12.53 -14.82
C ILE A 311 -21.12 12.50 -13.32
N GLU A 312 -20.49 11.44 -12.85
CA GLU A 312 -20.05 11.29 -11.46
C GLU A 312 -18.55 11.06 -11.41
N LEU A 313 -17.84 11.95 -10.75
CA LEU A 313 -16.40 11.88 -10.55
C LEU A 313 -16.09 11.51 -9.10
N THR A 314 -15.41 10.40 -8.89
CA THR A 314 -14.91 9.99 -7.58
C THR A 314 -13.57 10.65 -7.31
N ILE A 315 -13.47 11.51 -6.28
CA ILE A 315 -12.31 12.36 -6.02
C ILE A 315 -11.50 11.88 -4.82
N GLN A 316 -12.12 11.66 -3.67
CA GLN A 316 -11.48 11.23 -2.41
C GLN A 316 -10.32 12.12 -1.94
N ALA A 317 -10.48 13.43 -2.03
CA ALA A 317 -9.46 14.39 -1.63
C ALA A 317 -9.80 15.06 -0.30
N THR A 318 -8.85 15.08 0.63
CA THR A 318 -8.96 15.87 1.86
C THR A 318 -8.42 17.27 1.62
N LEU A 319 -9.21 18.28 1.94
CA LEU A 319 -8.89 19.69 1.79
C LEU A 319 -8.80 20.35 3.17
N GLN A 320 -7.64 20.86 3.51
CA GLN A 320 -7.42 21.59 4.77
C GLN A 320 -8.07 22.99 4.73
N PRO A 321 -8.31 23.62 5.87
CA PRO A 321 -8.81 25.00 5.92
C PRO A 321 -7.97 25.96 5.07
N HIS A 322 -8.64 26.88 4.40
CA HIS A 322 -8.03 27.88 3.49
C HIS A 322 -7.20 27.30 2.34
N LYS A 323 -7.42 26.03 2.00
CA LYS A 323 -6.82 25.38 0.83
C LYS A 323 -7.86 25.19 -0.26
N GLN A 324 -7.38 25.10 -1.48
CA GLN A 324 -8.19 24.90 -2.68
C GLN A 324 -7.94 23.53 -3.30
N LEU A 325 -9.00 22.93 -3.80
CA LEU A 325 -8.99 21.78 -4.68
C LEU A 325 -9.41 22.25 -6.08
N HIS A 326 -8.56 22.03 -7.04
CA HIS A 326 -8.81 22.33 -8.43
C HIS A 326 -9.22 21.05 -9.14
N VAL A 327 -10.41 21.00 -9.69
CA VAL A 327 -10.89 19.90 -10.52
C VAL A 327 -11.01 20.40 -11.94
N ARG A 328 -10.30 19.76 -12.89
CA ARG A 328 -10.30 20.12 -14.29
C ARG A 328 -10.95 19.05 -15.15
N LEU A 329 -11.78 19.49 -16.06
CA LEU A 329 -12.34 18.70 -17.12
C LEU A 329 -11.69 19.15 -18.43
N PHE A 330 -11.11 18.21 -19.15
CA PHE A 330 -10.44 18.42 -20.43
C PHE A 330 -11.32 17.83 -21.52
N PRO A 331 -12.20 18.63 -22.12
CA PRO A 331 -13.10 18.15 -23.17
C PRO A 331 -12.44 18.18 -24.54
N TRP A 332 -12.85 17.27 -25.41
CA TRP A 332 -12.54 17.27 -26.85
C TRP A 332 -13.69 16.66 -27.66
N SER A 333 -13.69 16.87 -28.98
CA SER A 333 -14.72 16.37 -29.90
C SER A 333 -14.29 15.12 -30.67
#